data_1f6bd320c00fdd1ca5680bcfdf324213
#
_entry.id   1f6bd320c00fdd1ca5680bcfdf324213
#
_cell.length_a   1.000
_cell.length_b   1.000
_cell.length_c   1.000
_cell.angle_alpha   90.00
_cell.angle_beta   90.00
_cell.angle_gamma   90.00
#
_symmetry.space_group_name_H-M   'P 1'
#
loop_
_entity.id
_entity.type
_entity.pdbx_description
1 polymer ?
#
loop_
_entity_poly.entity_id
_entity_poly.type
_entity_poly.pdbx_seq_one_letter_code
_entity_poly.pdbx_strand_id
1 'polypeptide(L)'
;TPHRLRIASGPVEAGSLVIATGGYSIPSLGATGFGFDFARSLGLDVVPTRAGLVPFTLSGKPLDQLDGLAGVAANCVARSGEGTFREAMLFTHRGLSGPAVLQVSSYWEPGQSVVFDLWPDADIVEDLARARAGRPKIALRTFLAERWTRSMAQRWCELWLPDRPLDQLSKADLGRIADGVHRWQVRPSGTEGYRTAE
;
A
#
# COMPACT_ATOMS: atom_id res chain seq x y z
N THR A 1 29.28 -31.10 -21.30
CA THR A 1 30.52 -30.35 -21.10
C THR A 1 30.47 -29.70 -19.73
N PRO A 2 31.53 -29.83 -18.89
CA PRO A 2 31.53 -29.21 -17.58
C PRO A 2 31.50 -27.66 -17.70
N HIS A 3 30.89 -27.02 -16.74
CA HIS A 3 30.91 -25.56 -16.60
C HIS A 3 32.25 -25.13 -16.02
N ARG A 4 32.90 -24.14 -16.64
CA ARG A 4 34.14 -23.54 -16.14
C ARG A 4 33.87 -22.14 -15.58
N LEU A 5 34.15 -21.95 -14.30
CA LEU A 5 34.05 -20.68 -13.61
C LEU A 5 35.46 -20.15 -13.29
N ARG A 6 35.62 -18.83 -13.46
CA ARG A 6 36.84 -18.15 -13.00
C ARG A 6 36.49 -17.37 -11.74
N ILE A 7 37.02 -17.77 -10.62
CA ILE A 7 36.84 -17.11 -9.32
C ILE A 7 38.18 -16.55 -8.84
N ALA A 8 38.18 -15.75 -7.77
CA ALA A 8 39.40 -15.09 -7.28
C ALA A 8 40.53 -16.09 -6.90
N SER A 9 40.17 -17.27 -6.43
CA SER A 9 41.14 -18.35 -6.08
C SER A 9 41.58 -19.22 -7.26
N GLY A 10 41.12 -18.95 -8.49
CA GLY A 10 41.47 -19.69 -9.70
C GLY A 10 40.27 -20.32 -10.41
N PRO A 11 40.50 -21.09 -11.48
CA PRO A 11 39.43 -21.75 -12.23
C PRO A 11 38.82 -22.92 -11.45
N VAL A 12 37.50 -23.07 -11.57
CA VAL A 12 36.73 -24.19 -11.02
C VAL A 12 35.93 -24.84 -12.14
N GLU A 13 35.91 -26.16 -12.18
CA GLU A 13 35.05 -26.94 -13.08
C GLU A 13 33.90 -27.58 -12.29
N ALA A 14 32.69 -27.49 -12.80
CA ALA A 14 31.49 -28.05 -12.19
C ALA A 14 30.61 -28.75 -13.23
N GLY A 15 30.02 -29.89 -12.87
CA GLY A 15 29.06 -30.60 -13.72
C GLY A 15 27.72 -29.85 -13.86
N SER A 16 27.34 -29.04 -12.86
CA SER A 16 26.16 -28.20 -12.85
C SER A 16 26.48 -26.85 -12.23
N LEU A 17 25.85 -25.81 -12.74
CA LEU A 17 25.99 -24.44 -12.25
C LEU A 17 24.63 -23.91 -11.84
N VAL A 18 24.50 -23.41 -10.58
CA VAL A 18 23.33 -22.74 -10.07
C VAL A 18 23.59 -21.23 -9.96
N ILE A 19 22.78 -20.43 -10.62
CA ILE A 19 22.82 -18.97 -10.51
C ILE A 19 21.86 -18.55 -9.40
N ALA A 20 22.40 -18.13 -8.26
CA ALA A 20 21.66 -17.75 -7.07
C ALA A 20 22.12 -16.36 -6.56
N THR A 21 22.24 -15.40 -7.49
CA THR A 21 22.83 -14.07 -7.22
C THR A 21 21.81 -13.02 -6.79
N GLY A 22 20.56 -13.42 -6.55
CA GLY A 22 19.47 -12.49 -6.27
C GLY A 22 19.06 -11.68 -7.52
N GLY A 23 18.33 -10.62 -7.29
CA GLY A 23 17.81 -9.71 -8.31
C GLY A 23 18.15 -8.25 -8.02
N TYR A 24 17.29 -7.32 -8.44
CA TYR A 24 17.51 -5.87 -8.33
C TYR A 24 17.10 -5.27 -6.96
N SER A 25 16.45 -6.06 -6.09
CA SER A 25 15.92 -5.52 -4.82
C SER A 25 17.03 -5.06 -3.89
N ILE A 26 16.86 -3.83 -3.37
CA ILE A 26 17.77 -3.16 -2.44
C ILE A 26 19.21 -3.06 -3.00
N PRO A 27 19.45 -2.26 -4.05
CA PRO A 27 20.76 -2.12 -4.68
C PRO A 27 21.87 -1.67 -3.70
N SER A 28 21.51 -0.95 -2.64
CA SER A 28 22.45 -0.52 -1.59
C SER A 28 23.08 -1.68 -0.80
N LEU A 29 22.48 -2.87 -0.85
CA LEU A 29 23.02 -4.09 -0.25
C LEU A 29 23.81 -4.95 -1.26
N GLY A 30 24.09 -4.41 -2.46
CA GLY A 30 24.89 -5.10 -3.49
C GLY A 30 24.06 -5.92 -4.48
N ALA A 31 22.74 -5.78 -4.49
CA ALA A 31 21.89 -6.41 -5.49
C ALA A 31 22.22 -5.89 -6.91
N THR A 32 22.32 -6.81 -7.87
CA THR A 32 22.68 -6.51 -9.26
C THR A 32 21.82 -7.31 -10.23
N GLY A 33 21.84 -6.91 -11.51
CA GLY A 33 21.20 -7.66 -12.60
C GLY A 33 21.99 -8.84 -13.13
N PHE A 34 23.09 -9.26 -12.48
CA PHE A 34 24.01 -10.27 -13.00
C PHE A 34 23.31 -11.53 -13.51
N GLY A 35 22.36 -12.09 -12.74
CA GLY A 35 21.65 -13.31 -13.14
C GLY A 35 20.82 -13.12 -14.41
N PHE A 36 20.17 -11.95 -14.56
CA PHE A 36 19.39 -11.61 -15.76
C PHE A 36 20.31 -11.40 -16.99
N ASP A 37 21.45 -10.73 -16.81
CA ASP A 37 22.40 -10.48 -17.90
C ASP A 37 23.09 -11.79 -18.32
N PHE A 38 23.38 -12.65 -17.37
CA PHE A 38 23.90 -13.99 -17.64
C PHE A 38 22.89 -14.83 -18.44
N ALA A 39 21.60 -14.83 -18.03
CA ALA A 39 20.56 -15.54 -18.77
C ALA A 39 20.44 -15.03 -20.22
N ARG A 40 20.45 -13.71 -20.44
CA ARG A 40 20.44 -13.10 -21.77
C ARG A 40 21.67 -13.50 -22.59
N SER A 41 22.83 -13.59 -21.96
CA SER A 41 24.06 -14.00 -22.65
C SER A 41 24.03 -15.46 -23.17
N LEU A 42 23.14 -16.26 -22.57
CA LEU A 42 22.86 -17.64 -23.02
C LEU A 42 21.73 -17.73 -24.04
N GLY A 43 21.17 -16.59 -24.50
CA GLY A 43 20.04 -16.54 -25.42
C GLY A 43 18.69 -16.86 -24.80
N LEU A 44 18.56 -16.80 -23.46
CA LEU A 44 17.30 -16.97 -22.78
C LEU A 44 16.52 -15.66 -22.74
N ASP A 45 15.20 -15.74 -22.98
CA ASP A 45 14.31 -14.60 -22.82
C ASP A 45 14.12 -14.27 -21.33
N VAL A 46 14.35 -13.01 -20.99
CA VAL A 46 14.10 -12.48 -19.65
C VAL A 46 12.89 -11.56 -19.71
N VAL A 47 11.80 -11.97 -19.07
CA VAL A 47 10.60 -11.16 -18.93
C VAL A 47 10.97 -9.84 -18.25
N PRO A 48 10.45 -8.68 -18.73
CA PRO A 48 10.69 -7.40 -18.08
C PRO A 48 10.38 -7.44 -16.59
N THR A 49 11.37 -7.08 -15.79
CA THR A 49 11.25 -7.12 -14.34
C THR A 49 10.56 -5.87 -13.81
N ARG A 50 9.81 -6.02 -12.74
CA ARG A 50 9.10 -4.95 -12.05
C ARG A 50 9.35 -5.08 -10.55
N ALA A 51 9.54 -3.94 -9.87
CA ALA A 51 9.65 -3.94 -8.42
C ALA A 51 8.29 -4.37 -7.82
N GLY A 52 8.27 -5.40 -7.01
CA GLY A 52 7.11 -5.89 -6.27
C GLY A 52 7.24 -5.57 -4.78
N LEU A 53 6.13 -5.68 -4.04
CA LEU A 53 6.07 -5.42 -2.60
C LEU A 53 6.71 -4.07 -2.23
N VAL A 54 6.28 -3.00 -2.88
CA VAL A 54 6.87 -1.66 -2.77
C VAL A 54 5.89 -0.63 -2.23
N PRO A 55 6.34 0.35 -1.43
CA PRO A 55 5.52 1.48 -1.02
C PRO A 55 5.08 2.32 -2.23
N PHE A 56 3.85 2.85 -2.16
CA PHE A 56 3.38 3.87 -3.08
C PHE A 56 3.91 5.25 -2.72
N THR A 57 4.32 6.00 -3.74
CA THR A 57 4.62 7.42 -3.60
C THR A 57 3.42 8.26 -4.03
N LEU A 58 3.20 9.36 -3.32
CA LEU A 58 2.21 10.38 -3.65
C LEU A 58 2.93 11.71 -3.87
N SER A 59 2.32 12.62 -4.61
CA SER A 59 2.85 13.96 -4.83
C SER A 59 1.73 15.00 -4.91
N GLY A 60 2.06 16.26 -4.60
CA GLY A 60 1.11 17.37 -4.62
C GLY A 60 -0.07 17.16 -3.68
N LYS A 61 -1.25 17.63 -4.09
CA LYS A 61 -2.46 17.61 -3.26
C LYS A 61 -2.78 16.27 -2.56
N PRO A 62 -2.67 15.09 -3.20
CA PRO A 62 -2.87 13.81 -2.51
C PRO A 62 -1.91 13.59 -1.34
N LEU A 63 -0.65 13.99 -1.45
CA LEU A 63 0.32 13.89 -0.35
C LEU A 63 0.01 14.92 0.75
N ASP A 64 -0.27 16.17 0.37
CA ASP A 64 -0.59 17.26 1.31
C ASP A 64 -1.83 16.94 2.16
N GLN A 65 -2.81 16.22 1.57
CA GLN A 65 -4.00 15.75 2.28
C GLN A 65 -3.70 14.74 3.38
N LEU A 66 -2.54 14.08 3.35
CA LEU A 66 -2.11 13.11 4.36
C LEU A 66 -1.09 13.70 5.37
N ASP A 67 -0.86 15.00 5.31
CA ASP A 67 0.04 15.67 6.26
C ASP A 67 -0.41 15.45 7.71
N GLY A 68 0.56 15.22 8.59
CA GLY A 68 0.33 14.89 10.00
C GLY A 68 -0.05 13.43 10.28
N LEU A 69 -0.16 12.56 9.24
CA LEU A 69 -0.48 11.14 9.41
C LEU A 69 0.75 10.22 9.31
N ALA A 70 1.94 10.74 9.00
CA ALA A 70 3.14 9.91 8.90
C ALA A 70 3.36 9.11 10.20
N GLY A 71 3.56 7.78 10.07
CA GLY A 71 3.66 6.84 11.19
C GLY A 71 2.33 6.28 11.70
N VAL A 72 1.19 6.78 11.22
CA VAL A 72 -0.13 6.23 11.56
C VAL A 72 -0.37 4.97 10.74
N ALA A 73 -0.80 3.89 11.40
CA ALA A 73 -1.27 2.67 10.77
C ALA A 73 -2.79 2.52 10.89
N ALA A 74 -3.41 1.89 9.90
CA ALA A 74 -4.83 1.55 9.91
C ALA A 74 -5.07 0.19 9.25
N ASN A 75 -5.92 -0.65 9.86
CA ASN A 75 -6.38 -1.88 9.21
C ASN A 75 -7.28 -1.53 8.03
N CYS A 76 -7.07 -2.19 6.92
CA CYS A 76 -7.85 -1.94 5.72
C CYS A 76 -7.99 -3.18 4.84
N VAL A 77 -8.84 -3.07 3.81
CA VAL A 77 -8.76 -3.91 2.63
C VAL A 77 -8.33 -3.04 1.45
N ALA A 78 -7.15 -3.31 0.89
CA ALA A 78 -6.62 -2.63 -0.29
C ALA A 78 -6.94 -3.42 -1.56
N ARG A 79 -7.39 -2.73 -2.63
CA ARG A 79 -7.75 -3.35 -3.92
C ARG A 79 -7.13 -2.59 -5.07
N SER A 80 -6.52 -3.33 -6.01
CA SER A 80 -6.05 -2.81 -7.31
C SER A 80 -5.97 -3.96 -8.32
N GLY A 81 -6.47 -3.76 -9.53
CA GLY A 81 -6.57 -4.85 -10.50
C GLY A 81 -7.31 -6.05 -9.92
N GLU A 82 -6.71 -7.23 -10.01
CA GLU A 82 -7.23 -8.47 -9.43
C GLU A 82 -6.80 -8.68 -7.97
N GLY A 83 -5.90 -7.82 -7.44
CA GLY A 83 -5.36 -7.93 -6.08
C GLY A 83 -6.32 -7.39 -5.03
N THR A 84 -6.53 -8.18 -3.98
CA THR A 84 -7.28 -7.77 -2.79
C THR A 84 -6.57 -8.29 -1.55
N PHE A 85 -6.17 -7.37 -0.65
CA PHE A 85 -5.37 -7.71 0.53
C PHE A 85 -5.94 -7.02 1.76
N ARG A 86 -6.15 -7.80 2.81
CA ARG A 86 -6.67 -7.34 4.09
C ARG A 86 -5.58 -7.40 5.14
N GLU A 87 -4.98 -6.25 5.42
CA GLU A 87 -3.87 -6.08 6.35
C GLU A 87 -3.80 -4.62 6.82
N ALA A 88 -2.79 -4.29 7.61
CA ALA A 88 -2.50 -2.91 7.98
C ALA A 88 -1.87 -2.15 6.79
N MET A 89 -2.30 -0.91 6.60
CA MET A 89 -1.59 0.10 5.83
C MET A 89 -0.87 1.07 6.77
N LEU A 90 0.16 1.75 6.26
CA LEU A 90 0.95 2.74 6.98
C LEU A 90 1.04 4.03 6.15
N PHE A 91 0.70 5.16 6.76
CA PHE A 91 0.98 6.47 6.19
C PHE A 91 2.45 6.84 6.39
N THR A 92 3.10 7.32 5.35
CA THR A 92 4.50 7.75 5.39
C THR A 92 4.65 9.19 4.88
N HIS A 93 5.81 9.78 5.10
CA HIS A 93 6.12 11.12 4.55
C HIS A 93 6.14 11.18 3.01
N ARG A 94 6.12 10.04 2.33
CA ARG A 94 6.19 9.95 0.86
C ARG A 94 4.94 9.36 0.23
N GLY A 95 4.01 8.88 1.04
CA GLY A 95 2.77 8.25 0.59
C GLY A 95 2.32 7.12 1.48
N LEU A 96 2.16 5.91 0.94
CA LEU A 96 1.56 4.77 1.63
C LEU A 96 2.49 3.56 1.61
N SER A 97 2.53 2.84 2.72
CA SER A 97 3.26 1.60 2.93
C SER A 97 2.45 0.63 3.81
N GLY A 98 3.09 -0.35 4.38
CA GLY A 98 2.49 -1.38 5.22
C GLY A 98 2.02 -2.60 4.42
N PRO A 99 1.78 -3.74 5.08
CA PRO A 99 1.56 -5.02 4.43
C PRO A 99 0.49 -5.02 3.33
N ALA A 100 -0.66 -4.37 3.56
CA ALA A 100 -1.73 -4.27 2.56
C ALA A 100 -1.26 -3.51 1.30
N VAL A 101 -0.49 -2.44 1.49
CA VAL A 101 0.03 -1.60 0.40
C VAL A 101 1.11 -2.32 -0.37
N LEU A 102 2.06 -2.96 0.33
CA LEU A 102 3.13 -3.71 -0.31
C LEU A 102 2.57 -4.83 -1.19
N GLN A 103 1.64 -5.61 -0.68
CA GLN A 103 1.02 -6.71 -1.45
C GLN A 103 0.24 -6.19 -2.66
N VAL A 104 -0.64 -5.18 -2.49
CA VAL A 104 -1.45 -4.66 -3.59
C VAL A 104 -0.62 -3.94 -4.66
N SER A 105 0.57 -3.43 -4.30
CA SER A 105 1.46 -2.76 -5.25
C SER A 105 1.93 -3.66 -6.39
N SER A 106 1.98 -4.97 -6.16
CA SER A 106 2.34 -5.97 -7.19
C SER A 106 1.26 -6.11 -8.28
N TYR A 107 0.03 -5.65 -8.00
CA TYR A 107 -1.12 -5.69 -8.92
C TYR A 107 -1.48 -4.32 -9.49
N TRP A 108 -0.85 -3.26 -9.00
CA TRP A 108 -1.12 -1.91 -9.45
C TRP A 108 -0.35 -1.57 -10.74
N GLU A 109 -1.03 -0.91 -11.68
CA GLU A 109 -0.42 -0.38 -12.88
C GLU A 109 -0.35 1.16 -12.83
N PRO A 110 0.71 1.77 -13.40
CA PRO A 110 0.83 3.23 -13.45
C PRO A 110 -0.41 3.91 -13.99
N GLY A 111 -0.92 4.88 -13.23
CA GLY A 111 -2.12 5.63 -13.59
C GLY A 111 -3.42 5.06 -13.06
N GLN A 112 -3.43 3.85 -12.50
CA GLN A 112 -4.60 3.30 -11.83
C GLN A 112 -4.79 3.87 -10.42
N SER A 113 -6.02 3.81 -9.92
CA SER A 113 -6.34 4.09 -8.52
C SER A 113 -6.30 2.80 -7.70
N VAL A 114 -5.89 2.94 -6.45
CA VAL A 114 -6.04 1.91 -5.42
C VAL A 114 -7.23 2.30 -4.54
N VAL A 115 -8.09 1.34 -4.24
CA VAL A 115 -9.27 1.53 -3.39
C VAL A 115 -8.99 0.91 -2.03
N PHE A 116 -9.24 1.66 -0.97
CA PHE A 116 -9.10 1.21 0.40
C PHE A 116 -10.45 1.21 1.10
N ASP A 117 -10.80 0.07 1.70
CA ASP A 117 -11.83 -0.02 2.71
C ASP A 117 -11.15 0.10 4.08
N LEU A 118 -11.43 1.18 4.78
CA LEU A 118 -10.82 1.54 6.07
C LEU A 118 -11.66 1.08 7.27
N TRP A 119 -12.76 0.35 7.02
CA TRP A 119 -13.67 -0.20 8.03
C TRP A 119 -14.09 -1.64 7.68
N PRO A 120 -13.11 -2.55 7.47
CA PRO A 120 -13.31 -3.79 6.73
C PRO A 120 -14.18 -4.85 7.43
N ASP A 121 -14.50 -4.67 8.72
CA ASP A 121 -15.17 -5.69 9.53
C ASP A 121 -16.66 -5.47 9.74
N ALA A 122 -17.18 -4.33 9.27
CA ALA A 122 -18.55 -3.94 9.52
C ALA A 122 -19.04 -2.93 8.48
N ASP A 123 -20.33 -2.71 8.40
CA ASP A 123 -20.92 -1.58 7.69
C ASP A 123 -20.89 -0.35 8.59
N ILE A 124 -20.21 0.72 8.16
CA ILE A 124 -20.08 1.96 8.93
C ILE A 124 -21.47 2.60 9.19
N VAL A 125 -22.42 2.46 8.27
CA VAL A 125 -23.76 3.05 8.42
C VAL A 125 -24.54 2.33 9.51
N GLU A 126 -24.42 1.00 9.58
CA GLU A 126 -25.03 0.21 10.67
C GLU A 126 -24.37 0.53 12.02
N ASP A 127 -23.05 0.65 12.07
CA ASP A 127 -22.32 1.02 13.28
C ASP A 127 -22.73 2.42 13.77
N LEU A 128 -22.87 3.37 12.85
CA LEU A 128 -23.38 4.72 13.14
C LEU A 128 -24.83 4.70 13.66
N ALA A 129 -25.69 3.88 13.08
CA ALA A 129 -27.07 3.76 13.55
C ALA A 129 -27.13 3.22 14.99
N ARG A 130 -26.32 2.20 15.31
CA ARG A 130 -26.20 1.66 16.68
C ARG A 130 -25.65 2.70 17.66
N ALA A 131 -24.59 3.42 17.27
CA ALA A 131 -23.99 4.46 18.11
C ALA A 131 -24.96 5.63 18.34
N ARG A 132 -25.70 6.06 17.32
CA ARG A 132 -26.71 7.12 17.38
C ARG A 132 -27.82 6.80 18.39
N ALA A 133 -28.25 5.53 18.48
CA ALA A 133 -29.28 5.12 19.43
C ALA A 133 -28.83 5.29 20.89
N GLY A 134 -27.55 5.05 21.20
CA GLY A 134 -27.03 5.17 22.56
C GLY A 134 -26.40 6.54 22.88
N ARG A 135 -25.78 7.18 21.89
CA ARG A 135 -24.96 8.40 22.06
C ARG A 135 -25.22 9.42 20.93
N PRO A 136 -26.45 9.94 20.76
CA PRO A 136 -26.84 10.76 19.61
C PRO A 136 -25.99 12.02 19.43
N LYS A 137 -25.50 12.60 20.52
CA LYS A 137 -24.80 13.90 20.53
C LYS A 137 -23.27 13.81 20.33
N ILE A 138 -22.68 12.62 20.25
CA ILE A 138 -21.23 12.56 19.95
C ILE A 138 -20.95 12.99 18.52
N ALA A 139 -19.82 13.68 18.30
CA ALA A 139 -19.38 14.06 16.97
C ALA A 139 -18.88 12.84 16.18
N LEU A 140 -19.05 12.87 14.85
CA LEU A 140 -18.59 11.80 13.97
C LEU A 140 -17.10 11.45 14.20
N ARG A 141 -16.21 12.47 14.30
CA ARG A 141 -14.77 12.25 14.57
C ARG A 141 -14.52 11.48 15.87
N THR A 142 -15.35 11.70 16.91
CA THR A 142 -15.22 10.99 18.19
C THR A 142 -15.60 9.53 18.04
N PHE A 143 -16.66 9.25 17.27
CA PHE A 143 -17.05 7.88 16.94
C PHE A 143 -15.96 7.16 16.11
N LEU A 144 -15.43 7.80 15.07
CA LEU A 144 -14.36 7.22 14.25
C LEU A 144 -13.09 6.93 15.06
N ALA A 145 -12.76 7.79 16.03
CA ALA A 145 -11.60 7.63 16.90
C ALA A 145 -11.70 6.43 17.88
N GLU A 146 -12.83 5.73 17.92
CA GLU A 146 -12.96 4.46 18.67
C GLU A 146 -12.23 3.29 17.97
N ARG A 147 -12.03 3.38 16.64
CA ARG A 147 -11.29 2.38 15.83
C ARG A 147 -10.05 2.93 15.15
N TRP A 148 -10.06 4.21 14.80
CA TRP A 148 -8.93 4.89 14.18
C TRP A 148 -8.12 5.67 15.22
N THR A 149 -6.92 6.12 14.83
CA THR A 149 -6.23 7.13 15.64
C THR A 149 -6.99 8.46 15.59
N ARG A 150 -6.85 9.27 16.64
CA ARG A 150 -7.49 10.60 16.70
C ARG A 150 -7.09 11.48 15.52
N SER A 151 -5.80 11.45 15.14
CA SER A 151 -5.27 12.22 14.01
C SER A 151 -5.92 11.81 12.69
N MET A 152 -6.10 10.51 12.46
CA MET A 152 -6.77 10.02 11.26
C MET A 152 -8.25 10.39 11.23
N ALA A 153 -8.98 10.17 12.32
CA ALA A 153 -10.40 10.55 12.42
C ALA A 153 -10.60 12.06 12.20
N GLN A 154 -9.74 12.89 12.79
CA GLN A 154 -9.75 14.33 12.59
C GLN A 154 -9.50 14.69 11.13
N ARG A 155 -8.43 14.16 10.52
CA ARG A 155 -8.06 14.48 9.13
C ARG A 155 -9.15 14.08 8.14
N TRP A 156 -9.81 12.92 8.33
CA TRP A 156 -10.93 12.51 7.48
C TRP A 156 -12.12 13.45 7.58
N CYS A 157 -12.47 13.89 8.78
CA CYS A 157 -13.55 14.87 8.99
C CYS A 157 -13.20 16.26 8.45
N GLU A 158 -11.94 16.69 8.51
CA GLU A 158 -11.51 17.97 7.93
C GLU A 158 -11.61 18.01 6.41
N LEU A 159 -11.36 16.89 5.74
CA LEU A 159 -11.19 16.86 4.28
C LEU A 159 -12.39 16.26 3.54
N TRP A 160 -13.01 15.23 4.09
CA TRP A 160 -13.94 14.40 3.31
C TRP A 160 -15.28 14.14 3.98
N LEU A 161 -15.34 14.12 5.32
CA LEU A 161 -16.52 13.70 6.06
C LEU A 161 -17.17 14.85 6.83
N PRO A 162 -18.51 14.83 7.01
CA PRO A 162 -19.20 15.86 7.80
C PRO A 162 -18.94 15.67 9.30
N ASP A 163 -18.22 16.59 9.95
CA ASP A 163 -18.00 16.52 11.40
C ASP A 163 -19.18 17.14 12.16
N ARG A 164 -20.18 16.32 12.41
CA ARG A 164 -21.42 16.71 13.10
C ARG A 164 -21.77 15.68 14.17
N PRO A 165 -22.62 16.04 15.17
CA PRO A 165 -23.27 15.07 16.03
C PRO A 165 -24.03 14.01 15.24
N LEU A 166 -24.01 12.76 15.72
CA LEU A 166 -24.58 11.62 14.97
C LEU A 166 -26.09 11.80 14.67
N ASP A 167 -26.84 12.46 15.56
CA ASP A 167 -28.26 12.73 15.36
C ASP A 167 -28.56 13.80 14.30
N GLN A 168 -27.54 14.54 13.86
CA GLN A 168 -27.63 15.56 12.81
C GLN A 168 -27.16 15.09 11.44
N LEU A 169 -26.69 13.83 11.34
CA LEU A 169 -26.27 13.25 10.07
C LEU A 169 -27.48 12.96 9.20
N SER A 170 -27.52 13.56 8.02
CA SER A 170 -28.54 13.32 6.99
C SER A 170 -28.25 12.00 6.25
N LYS A 171 -29.23 11.51 5.47
CA LYS A 171 -29.03 10.35 4.58
C LYS A 171 -27.91 10.59 3.57
N ALA A 172 -27.77 11.82 3.06
CA ALA A 172 -26.69 12.19 2.16
C ALA A 172 -25.32 12.17 2.86
N ASP A 173 -25.27 12.57 4.14
CA ASP A 173 -24.04 12.47 4.94
C ASP A 173 -23.62 11.02 5.16
N LEU A 174 -24.57 10.12 5.48
CA LEU A 174 -24.28 8.69 5.61
C LEU A 174 -23.72 8.08 4.33
N GLY A 175 -24.25 8.46 3.15
CA GLY A 175 -23.70 8.05 1.87
C GLY A 175 -22.24 8.52 1.67
N ARG A 176 -21.96 9.79 1.96
CA ARG A 176 -20.57 10.33 1.88
C ARG A 176 -19.63 9.65 2.86
N ILE A 177 -20.10 9.33 4.08
CA ILE A 177 -19.30 8.61 5.06
C ILE A 177 -19.00 7.19 4.57
N ALA A 178 -20.00 6.46 4.08
CA ALA A 178 -19.81 5.12 3.52
C ALA A 178 -18.80 5.13 2.37
N ASP A 179 -18.91 6.08 1.44
CA ASP A 179 -17.96 6.22 0.32
C ASP A 179 -16.55 6.57 0.79
N GLY A 180 -16.41 7.56 1.68
CA GLY A 180 -15.11 8.02 2.16
C GLY A 180 -14.41 7.02 3.10
N VAL A 181 -15.14 6.06 3.65
CA VAL A 181 -14.62 5.04 4.56
C VAL A 181 -14.41 3.70 3.86
N HIS A 182 -15.41 3.19 3.11
CA HIS A 182 -15.33 1.88 2.44
C HIS A 182 -14.73 1.93 1.04
N ARG A 183 -14.67 3.11 0.42
CA ARG A 183 -14.21 3.29 -0.97
C ARG A 183 -13.24 4.47 -1.12
N TRP A 184 -12.38 4.68 -0.12
CA TRP A 184 -11.36 5.72 -0.22
C TRP A 184 -10.39 5.39 -1.35
N GLN A 185 -10.29 6.30 -2.32
CA GLN A 185 -9.48 6.10 -3.51
C GLN A 185 -8.23 6.97 -3.47
N VAL A 186 -7.10 6.35 -3.79
CA VAL A 186 -5.82 7.03 -3.95
C VAL A 186 -5.24 6.68 -5.32
N ARG A 187 -4.75 7.68 -6.03
CA ARG A 187 -4.01 7.49 -7.27
C ARG A 187 -2.52 7.72 -6.99
N PRO A 188 -1.70 6.67 -6.86
CA PRO A 188 -0.28 6.82 -6.63
C PRO A 188 0.40 7.54 -7.79
N SER A 189 1.39 8.39 -7.48
CA SER A 189 2.27 9.00 -8.48
C SER A 189 3.30 8.00 -9.00
N GLY A 190 3.56 6.93 -8.24
CA GLY A 190 4.50 5.87 -8.55
C GLY A 190 4.74 4.99 -7.32
N THR A 191 5.86 4.27 -7.35
CA THR A 191 6.35 3.45 -6.24
C THR A 191 7.77 3.85 -5.85
N GLU A 192 8.27 3.37 -4.73
CA GLU A 192 9.68 3.54 -4.34
C GLU A 192 10.66 2.68 -5.18
N GLY A 193 10.15 1.80 -6.04
CA GLY A 193 10.92 0.97 -6.94
C GLY A 193 11.84 -0.02 -6.22
N TYR A 194 12.87 -0.48 -6.93
CA TYR A 194 13.81 -1.47 -6.41
C TYR A 194 14.58 -1.04 -5.16
N ARG A 195 14.57 0.25 -4.82
CA ARG A 195 15.24 0.74 -3.62
C ARG A 195 14.69 0.11 -2.34
N THR A 196 13.42 -0.23 -2.31
CA THR A 196 12.69 -0.75 -1.16
C THR A 196 11.87 -2.02 -1.49
N ALA A 197 12.04 -2.60 -2.69
CA ALA A 197 11.35 -3.83 -3.10
C ALA A 197 11.80 -5.02 -2.23
N GLU A 198 10.84 -5.87 -1.87
CA GLU A 198 11.08 -7.13 -1.15
C GLU A 198 11.00 -8.35 -2.08
#